data_81c12a4528beaf262048d5c2638020bb
#
_entry.id   81c12a4528beaf262048d5c2638020bb
#
_cell.length_a   1.000
_cell.length_b   1.000
_cell.length_c   1.000
_cell.angle_alpha   90.00
_cell.angle_beta   90.00
_cell.angle_gamma   90.00
#
_symmetry.space_group_name_H-M   'P 1'
#
loop_
_entity.id
_entity.type
_entity.pdbx_description
1 polymer ?
#
loop_
_entity_poly.entity_id
_entity_poly.type
_entity_poly.pdbx_seq_one_letter_code
_entity_poly.pdbx_strand_id
1 'polypeptide(L)'
;MLFYLVRHGQTDWNRAGKIQGTTDIPLNETGRQQAEQLATVLKERSGYPAKTRIDAVYASPLARAFQTAEILAKEGKLPLRRLTGLRERDFGCWEGKSWQQVEAEYPDEFH
;
A
#
# COMPACT_ATOMS: atom_id res chain seq x y z
N MET A 1 15.21 -4.88 -16.86
CA MET A 1 14.10 -5.36 -16.01
C MET A 1 13.10 -4.23 -15.76
N LEU A 2 11.82 -4.51 -15.85
CA LEU A 2 10.76 -3.53 -15.68
C LEU A 2 10.00 -3.79 -14.39
N PHE A 3 9.80 -2.72 -13.59
CA PHE A 3 9.03 -2.80 -12.35
C PHE A 3 7.76 -1.95 -12.47
N TYR A 4 6.67 -2.49 -11.93
CA TYR A 4 5.43 -1.74 -11.76
C TYR A 4 5.25 -1.47 -10.28
N LEU A 5 5.15 -0.19 -9.91
CA LEU A 5 4.95 0.23 -8.54
C LEU A 5 3.47 0.55 -8.31
N VAL A 6 2.92 -0.02 -7.24
CA VAL A 6 1.51 0.17 -6.89
C VAL A 6 1.41 0.68 -5.46
N ARG A 7 0.65 1.74 -5.27
CA ARG A 7 0.34 2.24 -3.94
C ARG A 7 -0.75 1.37 -3.32
N HIS A 8 -0.64 1.08 -2.01
CA HIS A 8 -1.68 0.34 -1.30
C HIS A 8 -3.02 1.10 -1.30
N GLY A 9 -4.12 0.36 -1.08
CA GLY A 9 -5.45 0.94 -0.96
C GLY A 9 -5.63 1.73 0.34
N GLN A 10 -6.81 2.33 0.49
CA GLN A 10 -7.14 3.15 1.64
C GLN A 10 -7.22 2.33 2.94
N THR A 11 -6.72 2.91 4.02
CA THR A 11 -6.92 2.46 5.38
C THR A 11 -7.77 3.47 6.15
N ASP A 12 -8.25 3.09 7.33
CA ASP A 12 -8.98 4.04 8.18
C ASP A 12 -8.09 5.21 8.63
N TRP A 13 -6.80 4.96 8.79
CA TRP A 13 -5.85 6.03 9.13
C TRP A 13 -5.61 6.98 7.97
N ASN A 14 -5.57 6.49 6.72
CA ASN A 14 -5.54 7.38 5.54
C ASN A 14 -6.76 8.30 5.55
N ARG A 15 -7.93 7.71 5.75
CA ARG A 15 -9.18 8.47 5.77
C ARG A 15 -9.20 9.51 6.88
N ALA A 16 -8.63 9.21 8.03
CA ALA A 16 -8.56 10.12 9.16
C ALA A 16 -7.38 11.10 9.07
N GLY A 17 -6.51 10.99 8.06
CA GLY A 17 -5.34 11.84 7.90
C GLY A 17 -4.22 11.57 8.90
N LYS A 18 -4.16 10.36 9.44
CA LYS A 18 -3.15 9.96 10.42
C LYS A 18 -1.91 9.39 9.75
N ILE A 19 -0.76 9.66 10.33
CA ILE A 19 0.52 9.11 9.88
C ILE A 19 0.60 7.64 10.29
N GLN A 20 0.81 6.75 9.32
CA GLN A 20 0.85 5.30 9.56
C GLN A 20 2.25 4.77 9.83
N GLY A 21 3.21 5.15 8.99
CA GLY A 21 4.58 4.65 9.10
C GLY A 21 4.61 3.13 9.10
N THR A 22 5.19 2.53 10.14
CA THR A 22 5.27 1.07 10.32
C THR A 22 4.11 0.49 11.12
N THR A 23 3.18 1.34 11.60
CA THR A 23 1.98 0.85 12.28
C THR A 23 1.14 0.03 11.32
N ASP A 24 0.77 -1.17 11.75
CA ASP A 24 0.16 -2.17 10.87
C ASP A 24 -1.35 -2.02 10.81
N ILE A 25 -1.80 -1.06 10.02
CA ILE A 25 -3.23 -0.79 9.81
C ILE A 25 -3.68 -1.50 8.53
N PRO A 26 -4.72 -2.35 8.59
CA PRO A 26 -5.22 -3.05 7.40
C PRO A 26 -5.99 -2.13 6.47
N LEU A 27 -6.24 -2.61 5.25
CA LEU A 27 -7.15 -1.93 4.32
C LEU A 27 -8.55 -1.85 4.93
N ASN A 28 -9.23 -0.74 4.69
CA ASN A 28 -10.67 -0.66 4.94
C ASN A 28 -11.43 -1.19 3.70
N GLU A 29 -12.75 -1.17 3.74
CA GLU A 29 -13.57 -1.67 2.62
C GLU A 29 -13.30 -0.89 1.34
N THR A 30 -13.18 0.43 1.44
CA THR A 30 -12.83 1.28 0.29
C THR A 30 -11.48 0.87 -0.30
N GLY A 31 -10.49 0.59 0.55
CA GLY A 31 -9.16 0.16 0.12
C GLY A 31 -9.19 -1.18 -0.63
N ARG A 32 -10.00 -2.11 -0.19
CA ARG A 32 -10.18 -3.39 -0.88
C ARG A 32 -10.82 -3.20 -2.25
N GLN A 33 -11.85 -2.37 -2.32
CA GLN A 33 -12.51 -2.05 -3.58
C GLN A 33 -11.55 -1.35 -4.54
N GLN A 34 -10.71 -0.46 -4.05
CA GLN A 34 -9.69 0.20 -4.86
C GLN A 34 -8.71 -0.80 -5.47
N ALA A 35 -8.26 -1.78 -4.68
CA ALA A 35 -7.35 -2.82 -5.16
C ALA A 35 -8.02 -3.70 -6.22
N GLU A 36 -9.28 -4.07 -6.01
CA GLU A 36 -10.06 -4.85 -6.97
C GLU A 36 -10.28 -4.10 -8.28
N GLN A 37 -10.59 -2.82 -8.20
CA GLN A 37 -10.73 -1.95 -9.37
C GLN A 37 -9.43 -1.83 -10.14
N LEU A 38 -8.32 -1.68 -9.43
CA LEU A 38 -6.99 -1.61 -10.05
C LEU A 38 -6.68 -2.89 -10.81
N ALA A 39 -6.94 -4.04 -10.21
CA ALA A 39 -6.74 -5.33 -10.86
C ALA A 39 -7.56 -5.45 -12.15
N THR A 40 -8.82 -5.04 -12.11
CA THR A 40 -9.71 -5.04 -13.26
C THR A 40 -9.20 -4.11 -14.37
N VAL A 41 -8.82 -2.89 -14.01
CA VAL A 41 -8.30 -1.90 -14.96
C VAL A 41 -7.01 -2.39 -15.61
N LEU A 42 -6.10 -2.97 -14.83
CA LEU A 42 -4.85 -3.53 -15.35
C LEU A 42 -5.11 -4.67 -16.34
N LYS A 43 -6.05 -5.54 -16.02
CA LYS A 43 -6.44 -6.66 -16.89
C LYS A 43 -7.04 -6.17 -18.20
N GLU A 44 -7.96 -5.23 -18.13
CA GLU A 44 -8.69 -4.75 -19.32
C GLU A 44 -7.84 -3.83 -20.20
N ARG A 45 -7.07 -2.92 -19.60
CA ARG A 45 -6.31 -1.90 -20.34
C ARG A 45 -4.92 -2.33 -20.72
N SER A 46 -4.25 -3.09 -19.85
CA SER A 46 -2.84 -3.47 -20.02
C SER A 46 -2.61 -4.95 -20.29
N GLY A 47 -3.68 -5.75 -20.24
CA GLY A 47 -3.57 -7.20 -20.44
C GLY A 47 -2.80 -7.90 -19.33
N TYR A 48 -2.92 -7.39 -18.10
CA TYR A 48 -2.29 -7.99 -16.91
C TYR A 48 -2.82 -9.42 -16.69
N PRO A 49 -1.99 -10.39 -16.36
CA PRO A 49 -0.53 -10.27 -16.21
C PRO A 49 0.26 -10.55 -17.49
N ALA A 50 -0.33 -11.20 -18.49
CA ALA A 50 0.41 -11.76 -19.63
C ALA A 50 1.09 -10.70 -20.49
N LYS A 51 0.35 -9.69 -20.96
CA LYS A 51 0.91 -8.64 -21.83
C LYS A 51 1.87 -7.73 -21.09
N THR A 52 1.68 -7.54 -19.79
CA THR A 52 2.59 -6.76 -18.95
C THR A 52 3.86 -7.52 -18.62
N ARG A 53 3.88 -8.83 -18.86
CA ARG A 53 4.99 -9.74 -18.53
C ARG A 53 5.37 -9.70 -17.04
N ILE A 54 4.36 -9.51 -16.19
CA ILE A 54 4.56 -9.57 -14.74
C ILE A 54 4.54 -11.03 -14.32
N ASP A 55 5.62 -11.49 -13.67
CA ASP A 55 5.79 -12.88 -13.25
C ASP A 55 5.53 -13.11 -11.77
N ALA A 56 5.61 -12.06 -10.97
CA ALA A 56 5.44 -12.16 -9.52
C ALA A 56 5.04 -10.82 -8.92
N VAL A 57 4.42 -10.89 -7.75
CA VAL A 57 4.03 -9.73 -6.96
C VAL A 57 4.83 -9.74 -5.67
N TYR A 58 5.44 -8.62 -5.34
CA TYR A 58 6.20 -8.43 -4.11
C TYR A 58 5.56 -7.33 -3.28
N ALA A 59 5.48 -7.53 -1.98
CA ALA A 59 4.86 -6.57 -1.10
C ALA A 59 5.56 -6.47 0.25
N SER A 60 5.44 -5.29 0.87
CA SER A 60 5.76 -5.11 2.27
C SER A 60 4.94 -6.08 3.12
N PRO A 61 5.46 -6.54 4.28
CA PRO A 61 4.69 -7.38 5.19
C PRO A 61 3.56 -6.65 5.92
N LEU A 62 3.49 -5.32 5.85
CA LEU A 62 2.41 -4.55 6.46
C LEU A 62 1.06 -4.91 5.80
N ALA A 63 0.03 -5.08 6.63
CA ALA A 63 -1.27 -5.58 6.18
C ALA A 63 -1.83 -4.79 4.98
N ARG A 64 -1.81 -3.46 5.01
CA ARG A 64 -2.34 -2.63 3.92
C ARG A 64 -1.67 -2.91 2.58
N ALA A 65 -0.34 -3.05 2.57
CA ALA A 65 0.41 -3.34 1.35
C ALA A 65 0.22 -4.79 0.92
N PHE A 66 0.30 -5.71 1.86
CA PHE A 66 0.18 -7.14 1.58
C PHE A 66 -1.23 -7.50 1.10
N GLN A 67 -2.28 -6.94 1.72
CA GLN A 67 -3.66 -7.16 1.31
C GLN A 67 -3.94 -6.63 -0.10
N THR A 68 -3.39 -5.45 -0.44
CA THR A 68 -3.48 -4.91 -1.79
C THR A 68 -2.81 -5.88 -2.78
N ALA A 69 -1.62 -6.36 -2.44
CA ALA A 69 -0.86 -7.28 -3.28
C ALA A 69 -1.55 -8.64 -3.43
N GLU A 70 -2.19 -9.15 -2.37
CA GLU A 70 -2.95 -10.41 -2.44
C GLU A 70 -4.06 -10.34 -3.50
N ILE A 71 -4.77 -9.24 -3.55
CA ILE A 71 -5.84 -9.03 -4.53
C ILE A 71 -5.28 -9.04 -5.94
N LEU A 72 -4.17 -8.33 -6.17
CA LEU A 72 -3.51 -8.28 -7.48
C LEU A 72 -2.93 -9.64 -7.87
N ALA A 73 -2.28 -10.33 -6.95
CA ALA A 73 -1.69 -11.64 -7.21
C ALA A 73 -2.76 -12.69 -7.51
N LYS A 74 -3.86 -12.68 -6.79
CA LYS A 74 -4.99 -13.59 -6.99
C LYS A 74 -5.61 -13.39 -8.38
N GLU A 75 -5.84 -12.15 -8.77
CA GLU A 75 -6.41 -11.84 -10.08
C GLU A 75 -5.48 -12.27 -11.22
N GLY A 76 -4.18 -12.07 -11.06
CA GLY A 76 -3.19 -12.48 -12.05
C GLY A 76 -2.75 -13.94 -11.93
N LYS A 77 -3.17 -14.65 -10.90
CA LYS A 77 -2.70 -16.01 -10.58
C LYS A 77 -1.18 -16.07 -10.49
N LEU A 78 -0.60 -15.08 -9.83
CA LEU A 78 0.85 -14.90 -9.69
C LEU A 78 1.31 -15.23 -8.27
N PRO A 79 2.57 -15.66 -8.11
CA PRO A 79 3.13 -15.83 -6.78
C PRO A 79 3.26 -14.48 -6.07
N LEU A 80 2.99 -14.49 -4.77
CA LEU A 80 3.11 -13.33 -3.91
C LEU A 80 4.20 -13.57 -2.88
N ARG A 81 5.13 -12.64 -2.75
CA ARG A 81 6.25 -12.73 -1.81
C ARG A 81 6.35 -11.50 -0.93
N ARG A 82 6.69 -11.72 0.33
CA ARG A 82 6.94 -10.64 1.28
C ARG A 82 8.39 -10.18 1.18
N LEU A 83 8.58 -8.86 1.17
CA LEU A 83 9.91 -8.25 1.23
C LEU A 83 9.95 -7.25 2.38
N THR A 84 10.68 -7.57 3.43
CA THR A 84 10.83 -6.68 4.59
C THR A 84 11.49 -5.35 4.22
N GLY A 85 12.35 -5.35 3.19
CA GLY A 85 13.00 -4.14 2.69
C GLY A 85 12.04 -3.12 2.08
N LEU A 86 10.78 -3.49 1.81
CA LEU A 86 9.75 -2.58 1.28
C LEU A 86 8.91 -1.92 2.36
N ARG A 87 9.32 -2.02 3.63
CA ARG A 87 8.58 -1.38 4.72
C ARG A 87 8.57 0.13 4.58
N GLU A 88 7.45 0.72 5.01
CA GLU A 88 7.31 2.15 5.11
C GLU A 88 8.31 2.73 6.13
N ARG A 89 8.54 4.04 5.99
CA ARG A 89 9.37 4.77 6.95
C ARG A 89 8.73 4.73 8.34
N ASP A 90 9.55 4.46 9.35
CA ASP A 90 9.12 4.51 10.74
C ASP A 90 9.10 5.96 11.22
N PHE A 91 7.93 6.45 11.56
CA PHE A 91 7.72 7.80 12.08
C PHE A 91 7.65 7.84 13.61
N GLY A 92 7.79 6.69 14.27
CA GLY A 92 7.84 6.59 15.73
C GLY A 92 6.61 7.21 16.41
N CYS A 93 6.83 8.16 17.30
CA CYS A 93 5.74 8.80 18.06
C CYS A 93 4.79 9.66 17.21
N TRP A 94 5.11 9.93 15.94
CA TRP A 94 4.22 10.66 15.05
C TRP A 94 3.11 9.77 14.50
N GLU A 95 3.29 8.46 14.54
CA GLU A 95 2.29 7.51 14.04
C GLU A 95 0.98 7.63 14.83
N GLY A 96 -0.13 7.61 14.10
CA GLY A 96 -1.45 7.82 14.67
C GLY A 96 -1.86 9.28 14.81
N LYS A 97 -0.96 10.22 14.50
CA LYS A 97 -1.22 11.65 14.53
C LYS A 97 -1.38 12.17 13.11
N SER A 98 -2.12 13.27 12.96
CA SER A 98 -2.16 14.00 11.69
C SER A 98 -0.89 14.84 11.53
N TRP A 99 -0.57 15.26 10.30
CA TRP A 99 0.55 16.16 10.05
C TRP A 99 0.36 17.50 10.78
N GLN A 100 -0.88 17.97 10.90
CA GLN A 100 -1.20 19.19 11.65
C GLN A 100 -0.88 19.04 13.14
N GLN A 101 -1.19 17.89 13.73
CA GLN A 101 -0.84 17.60 15.12
C GLN A 101 0.65 17.55 15.33
N VAL A 102 1.39 16.93 14.40
CA VAL A 102 2.85 16.86 14.47
C VAL A 102 3.47 18.25 14.38
N GLU A 103 2.98 19.10 13.49
CA GLU A 103 3.47 20.47 13.36
C GLU A 103 3.24 21.26 14.66
N ALA A 104 2.09 21.07 15.30
CA ALA A 104 1.76 21.75 16.55
C ALA A 104 2.60 21.27 17.74
N GLU A 105 2.88 19.95 17.82
CA GLU A 105 3.61 19.34 18.93
C GLU A 105 5.13 19.39 18.74
N TYR A 106 5.62 19.37 17.52
CA TYR A 106 7.04 19.30 17.17
C TYR A 106 7.43 20.34 16.11
N PRO A 107 7.18 21.63 16.35
CA PRO A 107 7.37 22.66 15.32
C PRO A 107 8.82 22.77 14.82
N ASP A 108 9.79 22.57 15.67
CA ASP A 108 11.22 22.67 15.33
C ASP A 108 11.70 21.49 14.49
N GLU A 109 11.06 20.34 14.63
CA GLU A 109 11.43 19.11 13.92
C GLU A 109 10.69 18.99 12.58
N PHE A 110 9.52 19.62 12.48
CA PHE A 110 8.70 19.60 11.28
C PHE A 110 9.30 20.47 10.17
N HIS A 111 9.88 21.57 10.51
CA HIS A 111 10.52 22.50 9.61
C HIS A 111 12.02 22.21 9.50
#